data_f5df6828e39b708e62369044807e4379
#
_entry.id   f5df6828e39b708e62369044807e4379
#
_cell.length_a   1.000
_cell.length_b   1.000
_cell.length_c   1.000
_cell.angle_alpha   90.00
_cell.angle_beta   90.00
_cell.angle_gamma   90.00
#
_symmetry.space_group_name_H-M   'P 1'
#
loop_
_entity.id
_entity.type
_entity.pdbx_description
1 polymer ?
#
loop_
_entity_poly.entity_id
_entity_poly.type
_entity_poly.pdbx_seq_one_letter_code
_entity_poly.pdbx_strand_id
1 'polypeptide(L)'
;MSEIVTVRDLAMVTSDIQYAQRQGARQLASNLIEIGRLLVEAKTMVEPKSWDKYIWDNFGYSTSSADNWMKLYREYGDNQESLFDSFTNSQTFGKLSYTQLLALTALPAEERSEFVENNDVENMSTRQLQQAIRERDEARKVAAAGGNELGG
;
A
#
# COMPACT_ATOMS: atom_id res chain seq x y z
N MET A 1 -20.33 -34.89 21.56
CA MET A 1 -20.66 -34.21 21.26
C MET A 1 -20.63 -33.43 20.13
N SER A 2 -20.84 -33.91 19.17
CA SER A 2 -20.74 -33.32 17.95
C SER A 2 -21.70 -32.22 17.72
N GLU A 3 -22.77 -32.31 18.43
CA GLU A 3 -23.74 -31.33 18.17
C GLU A 3 -23.29 -29.97 18.50
N ILE A 4 -22.24 -29.83 19.11
CA ILE A 4 -21.86 -28.58 19.46
C ILE A 4 -21.30 -27.88 18.36
N VAL A 5 -21.01 -28.54 17.31
CA VAL A 5 -20.28 -27.94 16.43
C VAL A 5 -20.99 -27.18 15.52
N THR A 6 -22.01 -27.13 15.35
CA THR A 6 -22.52 -26.70 14.40
C THR A 6 -22.91 -25.59 14.00
N VAL A 7 -22.97 -24.74 14.35
CA VAL A 7 -23.76 -23.79 13.93
C VAL A 7 -23.11 -22.63 13.36
N ARG A 8 -22.16 -22.80 12.53
CA ARG A 8 -21.59 -21.70 11.79
C ARG A 8 -22.36 -21.54 10.49
N ASP A 9 -22.92 -20.39 10.25
CA ASP A 9 -23.59 -20.14 9.00
C ASP A 9 -22.61 -19.56 7.98
N LEU A 10 -23.06 -19.41 6.75
CA LEU A 10 -22.21 -18.91 5.67
C LEU A 10 -21.74 -17.48 5.94
N ALA A 11 -22.55 -16.66 6.57
CA ALA A 11 -22.15 -15.28 6.89
C ALA A 11 -20.96 -15.26 7.84
N MET A 12 -20.93 -16.16 8.81
CA MET A 12 -19.81 -16.25 9.75
C MET A 12 -18.55 -16.73 9.06
N VAL A 13 -18.67 -17.73 8.20
CA VAL A 13 -17.51 -18.23 7.45
C VAL A 13 -16.99 -17.17 6.52
N THR A 14 -17.86 -16.44 5.84
CA THR A 14 -17.48 -15.36 4.95
C THR A 14 -16.71 -14.27 5.71
N SER A 15 -17.21 -13.90 6.87
CA SER A 15 -16.56 -12.90 7.72
C SER A 15 -15.16 -13.36 8.13
N ASP A 16 -15.01 -14.63 8.49
CA ASP A 16 -13.72 -15.18 8.87
C ASP A 16 -12.74 -15.20 7.70
N ILE A 17 -13.22 -15.51 6.50
CA ILE A 17 -12.37 -15.45 5.31
C ILE A 17 -11.89 -14.03 5.05
N GLN A 18 -12.80 -13.08 5.15
CA GLN A 18 -12.44 -11.67 4.94
C GLN A 18 -11.42 -11.20 5.95
N TYR A 19 -11.58 -11.62 7.21
CA TYR A 19 -10.62 -11.26 8.26
C TYR A 19 -9.25 -11.86 7.95
N ALA A 20 -9.20 -13.13 7.57
CA ALA A 20 -7.94 -13.79 7.24
C ALA A 20 -7.25 -13.13 6.04
N GLN A 21 -8.04 -12.72 5.04
CA GLN A 21 -7.49 -12.03 3.88
C GLN A 21 -6.88 -10.70 4.27
N ARG A 22 -7.54 -9.93 5.13
CA ARG A 22 -7.00 -8.66 5.60
C ARG A 22 -5.72 -8.84 6.39
N GLN A 23 -5.67 -9.85 7.25
CA GLN A 23 -4.46 -10.13 8.03
C GLN A 23 -3.31 -10.54 7.13
N GLY A 24 -3.59 -11.38 6.13
CA GLY A 24 -2.57 -11.78 5.16
C GLY A 24 -2.05 -10.60 4.36
N ALA A 25 -2.93 -9.71 3.94
CA ALA A 25 -2.53 -8.54 3.15
C ALA A 25 -1.65 -7.59 3.97
N ARG A 26 -1.95 -7.40 5.25
CA ARG A 26 -1.13 -6.57 6.14
C ARG A 26 0.25 -7.18 6.33
N GLN A 27 0.29 -8.48 6.57
CA GLN A 27 1.54 -9.19 6.75
C GLN A 27 2.38 -9.10 5.49
N LEU A 28 1.75 -9.27 4.33
CA LEU A 28 2.44 -9.18 3.06
C LEU A 28 3.01 -7.79 2.84
N ALA A 29 2.23 -6.75 3.15
CA ALA A 29 2.70 -5.38 2.98
C ALA A 29 3.93 -5.12 3.86
N SER A 30 3.90 -5.56 5.11
CA SER A 30 5.04 -5.39 6.01
C SER A 30 6.28 -6.11 5.50
N ASN A 31 6.08 -7.33 4.99
CA ASN A 31 7.20 -8.10 4.45
C ASN A 31 7.78 -7.44 3.22
N LEU A 32 6.93 -6.89 2.34
CA LEU A 32 7.40 -6.26 1.12
C LEU A 32 8.15 -4.95 1.41
N ILE A 33 7.76 -4.23 2.45
CA ILE A 33 8.50 -3.04 2.89
C ILE A 33 9.90 -3.44 3.34
N GLU A 34 10.01 -4.53 4.08
CA GLU A 34 11.32 -5.00 4.54
C GLU A 34 12.18 -5.50 3.37
N ILE A 35 11.58 -6.22 2.43
CA ILE A 35 12.29 -6.63 1.22
C ILE A 35 12.75 -5.39 0.45
N GLY A 36 11.89 -4.38 0.36
CA GLY A 36 12.26 -3.14 -0.30
C GLY A 36 13.45 -2.45 0.35
N ARG A 37 13.49 -2.46 1.67
CA ARG A 37 14.63 -1.90 2.42
C ARG A 37 15.93 -2.61 2.05
N LEU A 38 15.87 -3.94 2.02
CA LEU A 38 17.05 -4.74 1.69
C LEU A 38 17.47 -4.57 0.23
N LEU A 39 16.50 -4.41 -0.66
CA LEU A 39 16.81 -4.16 -2.07
C LEU A 39 17.47 -2.80 -2.27
N VAL A 40 17.04 -1.79 -1.53
CA VAL A 40 17.70 -0.48 -1.58
C VAL A 40 19.15 -0.60 -1.15
N GLU A 41 19.40 -1.37 -0.12
CA GLU A 41 20.77 -1.62 0.34
C GLU A 41 21.57 -2.36 -0.74
N ALA A 42 21.03 -3.45 -1.28
CA ALA A 42 21.70 -4.23 -2.30
C ALA A 42 22.01 -3.39 -3.55
N LYS A 43 21.13 -2.46 -3.87
CA LYS A 43 21.33 -1.62 -5.05
C LYS A 43 22.56 -0.75 -4.96
N THR A 44 23.01 -0.45 -3.77
CA THR A 44 24.25 0.30 -3.58
C THR A 44 25.50 -0.56 -3.84
N MET A 45 25.33 -1.88 -3.88
CA MET A 45 26.42 -2.82 -4.02
C MET A 45 26.53 -3.46 -5.40
N VAL A 46 25.49 -3.31 -6.22
CA VAL A 46 25.42 -3.95 -7.55
C VAL A 46 25.59 -2.87 -8.61
N GLU A 47 26.38 -3.16 -9.64
CA GLU A 47 26.54 -2.21 -10.73
C GLU A 47 25.20 -1.98 -11.42
N PRO A 48 24.88 -0.73 -11.80
CA PRO A 48 23.57 -0.44 -12.38
C PRO A 48 23.19 -1.30 -13.57
N LYS A 49 24.12 -1.60 -14.44
CA LYS A 49 23.80 -2.42 -15.62
C LYS A 49 23.63 -3.89 -15.30
N SER A 50 24.00 -4.32 -14.10
CA SER A 50 23.85 -5.70 -13.69
C SER A 50 22.63 -5.90 -12.78
N TRP A 51 21.90 -4.82 -12.50
CA TRP A 51 20.81 -4.87 -11.53
C TRP A 51 19.68 -5.81 -11.94
N ASP A 52 19.23 -5.71 -13.19
CA ASP A 52 18.13 -6.55 -13.68
C ASP A 52 18.51 -8.04 -13.60
N LYS A 53 19.74 -8.37 -13.99
CA LYS A 53 20.21 -9.74 -13.95
C LYS A 53 20.33 -10.22 -12.50
N TYR A 54 20.84 -9.37 -11.62
CA TYR A 54 20.95 -9.69 -10.19
C TYR A 54 19.59 -10.04 -9.60
N ILE A 55 18.56 -9.24 -9.88
CA ILE A 55 17.23 -9.49 -9.38
C ILE A 55 16.68 -10.79 -9.92
N TRP A 56 16.80 -11.02 -11.19
CA TRP A 56 16.26 -12.24 -11.80
C TRP A 56 17.00 -13.48 -11.31
N ASP A 57 18.31 -13.43 -11.31
CA ASP A 57 19.11 -14.62 -10.96
C ASP A 57 18.97 -15.03 -9.51
N ASN A 58 18.83 -14.06 -8.62
CA ASN A 58 18.76 -14.38 -7.20
C ASN A 58 17.36 -14.57 -6.65
N PHE A 59 16.37 -13.92 -7.25
CA PHE A 59 15.04 -13.88 -6.66
C PHE A 59 13.92 -14.29 -7.61
N GLY A 60 14.16 -14.29 -8.89
CA GLY A 60 13.15 -14.76 -9.86
C GLY A 60 12.01 -13.81 -10.12
N TYR A 61 12.16 -12.53 -9.80
CA TYR A 61 11.10 -11.58 -10.11
C TYR A 61 11.61 -10.44 -10.98
N SER A 62 10.69 -9.65 -11.48
CA SER A 62 11.01 -8.59 -12.41
C SER A 62 11.57 -7.36 -11.71
N THR A 63 12.26 -6.52 -12.47
CA THR A 63 12.73 -5.24 -11.96
C THR A 63 11.57 -4.35 -11.54
N SER A 64 10.43 -4.44 -12.25
CA SER A 64 9.24 -3.67 -11.88
C SER A 64 8.74 -4.01 -10.49
N SER A 65 8.72 -5.30 -10.15
CA SER A 65 8.32 -5.71 -8.80
C SER A 65 9.29 -5.19 -7.77
N ALA A 66 10.60 -5.29 -8.05
CA ALA A 66 11.61 -4.79 -7.14
C ALA A 66 11.46 -3.29 -6.94
N ASP A 67 11.21 -2.54 -8.02
CA ASP A 67 11.03 -1.09 -7.95
C ASP A 67 9.82 -0.72 -7.09
N ASN A 68 8.73 -1.47 -7.21
CA ASN A 68 7.53 -1.22 -6.41
C ASN A 68 7.79 -1.46 -4.92
N TRP A 69 8.54 -2.51 -4.59
CA TRP A 69 8.83 -2.81 -3.19
C TRP A 69 9.82 -1.81 -2.59
N MET A 70 10.80 -1.37 -3.37
CA MET A 70 11.69 -0.30 -2.94
C MET A 70 10.91 1.00 -2.73
N LYS A 71 9.92 1.27 -3.59
CA LYS A 71 9.08 2.45 -3.44
C LYS A 71 8.23 2.37 -2.16
N LEU A 72 7.68 1.19 -1.86
CA LEU A 72 6.95 1.02 -0.60
C LEU A 72 7.84 1.35 0.59
N TYR A 73 9.08 0.90 0.56
CA TYR A 73 10.00 1.20 1.64
C TYR A 73 10.28 2.70 1.73
N ARG A 74 10.55 3.34 0.59
CA ARG A 74 10.85 4.77 0.61
C ARG A 74 9.68 5.61 1.09
N GLU A 75 8.46 5.21 0.73
CA GLU A 75 7.29 6.01 1.06
C GLU A 75 6.73 5.72 2.44
N TYR A 76 6.87 4.50 2.94
CA TYR A 76 6.27 4.12 4.20
C TYR A 76 7.25 3.56 5.24
N GLY A 77 8.46 3.19 4.85
CA GLY A 77 9.41 2.53 5.70
C GLY A 77 10.70 3.25 5.97
N ASP A 78 10.94 4.36 5.24
CA ASP A 78 12.21 5.01 5.27
C ASP A 78 12.54 5.71 6.53
N ASN A 79 11.64 6.16 7.30
CA ASN A 79 11.86 7.10 8.29
C ASN A 79 12.44 6.67 9.50
N GLN A 80 12.39 5.48 9.93
CA GLN A 80 13.06 5.09 11.07
C GLN A 80 12.71 3.79 11.58
N GLU A 81 13.44 3.32 12.52
CA GLU A 81 13.25 2.03 13.06
C GLU A 81 11.88 1.86 13.65
N SER A 82 11.34 2.90 14.15
CA SER A 82 10.03 2.79 14.72
C SER A 82 8.95 2.85 13.67
N LEU A 83 9.30 3.14 12.43
CA LEU A 83 8.31 3.26 11.40
C LEU A 83 7.63 1.95 11.10
N PHE A 84 8.36 0.85 11.13
CA PHE A 84 7.78 -0.45 10.90
C PHE A 84 6.71 -0.73 11.96
N ASP A 85 7.00 -0.42 13.21
CA ASP A 85 6.03 -0.56 14.27
C ASP A 85 4.87 0.39 14.08
N SER A 86 5.14 1.62 13.69
CA SER A 86 4.08 2.58 13.41
C SER A 86 3.19 2.11 12.29
N PHE A 87 3.78 1.55 11.24
CA PHE A 87 3.01 1.06 10.11
C PHE A 87 2.14 -0.12 10.54
N THR A 88 2.71 -1.10 11.22
CA THR A 88 1.96 -2.30 11.60
C THR A 88 0.90 -2.00 12.65
N ASN A 89 1.11 -0.98 13.46
CA ASN A 89 0.17 -0.62 14.49
C ASN A 89 -0.72 0.56 14.11
N SER A 90 -0.51 1.13 12.95
CA SER A 90 -1.29 2.28 12.52
C SER A 90 -2.73 1.88 12.26
N GLN A 91 -3.65 2.63 12.79
CA GLN A 91 -5.05 2.41 12.49
C GLN A 91 -5.39 2.93 11.09
N THR A 92 -4.58 3.83 10.57
CA THR A 92 -4.82 4.41 9.26
C THR A 92 -4.33 3.50 8.13
N PHE A 93 -3.07 3.09 8.19
CA PHE A 93 -2.48 2.32 7.10
C PHE A 93 -2.39 0.82 7.35
N GLY A 94 -2.46 0.41 8.59
CA GLY A 94 -2.24 -0.99 8.96
C GLY A 94 -3.26 -1.97 8.39
N LYS A 95 -4.39 -1.48 7.90
CA LYS A 95 -5.42 -2.34 7.34
C LYS A 95 -5.36 -2.41 5.83
N LEU A 96 -4.44 -1.71 5.20
CA LEU A 96 -4.40 -1.62 3.75
C LEU A 96 -3.46 -2.66 3.15
N SER A 97 -3.78 -3.09 1.94
CA SER A 97 -2.91 -4.01 1.19
C SER A 97 -1.77 -3.23 0.55
N TYR A 98 -0.74 -3.94 0.09
CA TYR A 98 0.39 -3.27 -0.55
C TYR A 98 -0.03 -2.56 -1.86
N THR A 99 -1.01 -3.07 -2.59
CA THR A 99 -1.47 -2.41 -3.81
C THR A 99 -2.21 -1.12 -3.50
N GLN A 100 -2.97 -1.10 -2.40
CA GLN A 100 -3.61 0.14 -1.93
C GLN A 100 -2.55 1.15 -1.48
N LEU A 101 -1.54 0.69 -0.76
CA LEU A 101 -0.46 1.58 -0.31
C LEU A 101 0.31 2.16 -1.49
N LEU A 102 0.57 1.35 -2.52
CA LEU A 102 1.22 1.87 -3.73
C LEU A 102 0.34 2.89 -4.44
N ALA A 103 -0.95 2.63 -4.55
CA ALA A 103 -1.86 3.57 -5.20
C ALA A 103 -1.88 4.92 -4.47
N LEU A 104 -1.78 4.90 -3.14
CA LEU A 104 -1.77 6.14 -2.36
C LEU A 104 -0.52 6.98 -2.59
N THR A 105 0.54 6.41 -3.16
CA THR A 105 1.74 7.20 -3.44
C THR A 105 1.52 8.25 -4.54
N ALA A 106 0.38 8.17 -5.24
CA ALA A 106 0.02 9.23 -6.17
C ALA A 106 -0.39 10.52 -5.45
N LEU A 107 -0.64 10.44 -4.15
CA LEU A 107 -0.95 11.62 -3.34
C LEU A 107 0.31 12.10 -2.63
N PRO A 108 0.40 13.40 -2.33
CA PRO A 108 1.47 13.87 -1.46
C PRO A 108 1.43 13.13 -0.12
N ALA A 109 2.59 12.83 0.42
CA ALA A 109 2.68 12.02 1.64
C ALA A 109 1.84 12.56 2.78
N GLU A 110 1.85 13.88 2.95
CA GLU A 110 1.14 14.51 4.06
C GLU A 110 -0.38 14.47 3.92
N GLU A 111 -0.89 14.11 2.76
CA GLU A 111 -2.33 14.07 2.55
C GLU A 111 -2.91 12.65 2.60
N ARG A 112 -2.06 11.65 2.68
CA ARG A 112 -2.52 10.25 2.61
C ARG A 112 -3.38 9.84 3.80
N SER A 113 -2.99 10.21 5.00
CA SER A 113 -3.76 9.84 6.19
C SER A 113 -5.17 10.37 6.15
N GLU A 114 -5.30 11.64 5.83
CA GLU A 114 -6.61 12.27 5.76
C GLU A 114 -7.45 11.66 4.66
N PHE A 115 -6.85 11.39 3.51
CA PHE A 115 -7.58 10.78 2.41
C PHE A 115 -8.11 9.41 2.80
N VAL A 116 -7.28 8.59 3.47
CA VAL A 116 -7.68 7.26 3.89
C VAL A 116 -8.83 7.33 4.90
N GLU A 117 -8.76 8.27 5.82
CA GLU A 117 -9.79 8.39 6.83
C GLU A 117 -11.12 8.88 6.25
N ASN A 118 -11.06 9.73 5.24
CA ASN A 118 -12.27 10.32 4.69
C ASN A 118 -12.92 9.51 3.57
N ASN A 119 -12.27 8.49 3.05
CA ASN A 119 -12.75 7.79 1.86
C ASN A 119 -12.95 6.29 1.97
N ASP A 120 -12.91 5.74 3.17
CA ASP A 120 -13.10 4.29 3.39
C ASP A 120 -12.23 3.43 2.46
N VAL A 121 -10.98 3.79 2.37
CA VAL A 121 -10.03 3.14 1.44
C VAL A 121 -9.91 1.65 1.70
N GLU A 122 -10.03 1.23 2.95
CA GLU A 122 -9.92 -0.17 3.33
C GLU A 122 -10.85 -1.05 2.50
N ASN A 123 -12.04 -0.55 2.18
CA ASN A 123 -13.04 -1.32 1.46
C ASN A 123 -13.06 -1.07 -0.05
N MET A 124 -12.09 -0.31 -0.56
CA MET A 124 -11.99 -0.04 -1.98
C MET A 124 -11.10 -1.05 -2.68
N SER A 125 -11.45 -1.43 -3.91
CA SER A 125 -10.50 -2.12 -4.77
C SER A 125 -9.41 -1.12 -5.19
N THR A 126 -8.30 -1.62 -5.69
CA THR A 126 -7.24 -0.73 -6.19
C THR A 126 -7.75 0.18 -7.29
N ARG A 127 -8.62 -0.35 -8.17
CA ARG A 127 -9.20 0.45 -9.26
C ARG A 127 -10.10 1.57 -8.72
N GLN A 128 -10.93 1.26 -7.71
CA GLN A 128 -11.78 2.27 -7.09
C GLN A 128 -10.95 3.34 -6.41
N LEU A 129 -9.87 2.94 -5.76
CA LEU A 129 -8.98 3.88 -5.10
C LEU A 129 -8.29 4.79 -6.12
N GLN A 130 -7.79 4.22 -7.20
CA GLN A 130 -7.15 5.01 -8.26
C GLN A 130 -8.15 6.00 -8.86
N GLN A 131 -9.39 5.60 -9.04
CA GLN A 131 -10.42 6.48 -9.57
C GLN A 131 -10.72 7.61 -8.59
N ALA A 132 -10.83 7.32 -7.31
CA ALA A 132 -11.08 8.34 -6.28
C ALA A 132 -9.95 9.38 -6.25
N ILE A 133 -8.70 8.92 -6.40
CA ILE A 133 -7.56 9.83 -6.43
C ILE A 133 -7.62 10.72 -7.67
N ARG A 134 -7.97 10.17 -8.83
CA ARG A 134 -8.10 10.95 -10.04
C ARG A 134 -9.19 12.01 -9.92
N GLU A 135 -10.32 11.65 -9.32
CA GLU A 135 -11.43 12.59 -9.14
C GLU A 135 -11.03 13.73 -8.21
N ARG A 136 -10.27 13.42 -7.17
CA ARG A 136 -9.75 14.44 -6.27
C ARG A 136 -8.81 15.40 -7.00
N ASP A 137 -7.91 14.84 -7.82
CA ASP A 137 -6.96 15.66 -8.56
C ASP A 137 -7.66 16.55 -9.58
N GLU A 138 -8.68 16.04 -10.27
CA GLU A 138 -9.46 16.82 -11.21
C GLU A 138 -10.20 17.94 -10.51
N ALA A 139 -10.79 17.65 -9.36
CA ALA A 139 -11.50 18.67 -8.58
C ALA A 139 -10.56 19.78 -8.15
N ARG A 140 -9.32 19.43 -7.80
CA ARG A 140 -8.34 20.45 -7.42
C ARG A 140 -7.88 21.30 -8.59
N LYS A 141 -7.76 20.70 -9.78
CA LYS A 141 -7.41 21.45 -10.97
C LYS A 141 -8.51 22.47 -11.32
N VAL A 142 -9.75 22.05 -11.23
CA VAL A 142 -10.87 22.93 -11.49
C VAL A 142 -10.91 24.07 -10.48
N ALA A 143 -10.72 23.77 -9.21
CA ALA A 143 -10.70 24.79 -8.16
C ALA A 143 -9.58 25.78 -8.37
N ALA A 144 -8.40 25.29 -8.75
CA ALA A 144 -7.24 26.16 -8.98
C ALA A 144 -7.49 27.06 -10.18
N ALA A 145 -8.07 26.52 -11.26
CA ALA A 145 -8.39 27.31 -12.44
C ALA A 145 -9.44 28.38 -12.12
N GLY A 146 -10.47 27.98 -11.38
CA GLY A 146 -11.49 28.94 -10.96
C GLY A 146 -10.93 30.03 -10.06
N GLY A 147 -10.06 29.64 -9.14
CA GLY A 147 -9.40 30.59 -8.28
C GLY A 147 -8.53 31.58 -9.05
N ASN A 148 -7.83 31.10 -10.07
CA ASN A 148 -7.01 31.98 -10.88
C ASN A 148 -7.87 32.93 -11.70
N GLU A 149 -8.98 32.49 -12.24
CA GLU A 149 -9.88 33.34 -12.97
C GLU A 149 -10.46 34.43 -12.07
N LEU A 150 -10.85 34.06 -10.87
CA LEU A 150 -11.42 35.02 -9.94
C LEU A 150 -10.36 35.98 -9.40
N GLY A 151 -9.13 35.54 -9.33
CA GLY A 151 -8.03 36.34 -8.84
C GLY A 151 -7.49 37.29 -9.88
N GLY A 152 -7.87 37.06 -11.13
CA GLY A 152 -7.44 37.94 -12.19
C GLY A 152 -8.33 39.16 -12.28
#